data_46fadc9330924554ceee97c1070daf3f
#
_entry.id   46fadc9330924554ceee97c1070daf3f
#
_cell.length_a   1.000
_cell.length_b   1.000
_cell.length_c   1.000
_cell.angle_alpha   90.00
_cell.angle_beta   90.00
_cell.angle_gamma   90.00
#
_symmetry.space_group_name_H-M   'P 1'
#
loop_
_entity.id
_entity.type
_entity.pdbx_description
1 polymer ?
#
loop_
_entity_poly.entity_id
_entity_poly.type
_entity_poly.pdbx_seq_one_letter_code
_entity_poly.pdbx_strand_id
1 'polypeptide(L)'
;MANFHALRLPAPALSRALELRIDVDLAPAEIERELDALHGRIGRPGDRLHAMPALPAGAPGLRLRYREADGEYYVYVEDVMQRRLAGYTVFNRLIEVGRRADPWVRAPHSKFAPAYQRRGLARALYRWALDGGLCLLSGARQSAGAHALWLALAPTTPWAMSICAARR
;
A
#
# COMPACT_ATOMS: atom_id res chain seq x y z
N MET A 1 -23.77 17.54 -7.82
CA MET A 1 -23.68 16.32 -8.64
C MET A 1 -22.63 16.56 -9.71
N ALA A 2 -21.42 16.09 -9.54
CA ALA A 2 -20.33 16.25 -10.49
C ALA A 2 -20.26 15.00 -11.37
N ASN A 3 -20.59 15.16 -12.66
CA ASN A 3 -20.47 14.13 -13.68
C ASN A 3 -19.00 13.85 -13.97
N PHE A 4 -18.48 12.73 -13.51
CA PHE A 4 -17.20 12.23 -13.93
C PHE A 4 -17.34 11.58 -15.30
N HIS A 5 -16.96 12.30 -16.36
CA HIS A 5 -16.74 11.73 -17.67
C HIS A 5 -15.54 10.77 -17.58
N ALA A 6 -15.77 9.52 -17.94
CA ALA A 6 -14.74 8.51 -18.09
C ALA A 6 -13.68 9.01 -19.08
N LEU A 7 -12.49 9.33 -18.58
CA LEU A 7 -11.31 9.58 -19.39
C LEU A 7 -10.91 8.26 -20.07
N ARG A 8 -11.31 8.09 -21.34
CA ARG A 8 -10.73 7.07 -22.21
C ARG A 8 -9.30 7.51 -22.54
N LEU A 9 -8.33 6.91 -21.88
CA LEU A 9 -6.94 7.01 -22.28
C LEU A 9 -6.76 6.17 -23.56
N PRO A 10 -6.07 6.70 -24.60
CA PRO A 10 -5.73 5.90 -25.77
C PRO A 10 -4.81 4.76 -25.33
N ALA A 11 -5.13 3.55 -25.72
CA ALA A 11 -4.31 2.37 -25.46
C ALA A 11 -2.95 2.56 -26.14
N PRO A 12 -1.82 2.56 -25.41
CA PRO A 12 -0.53 2.43 -26.07
C PRO A 12 -0.47 1.02 -26.67
N ALA A 13 -0.07 0.95 -27.94
CA ALA A 13 0.28 -0.30 -28.59
C ALA A 13 1.55 -0.84 -27.93
N LEU A 14 1.41 -1.57 -26.85
CA LEU A 14 2.46 -2.33 -26.17
C LEU A 14 2.26 -3.80 -26.46
N SER A 15 2.77 -4.22 -27.61
CA SER A 15 3.09 -5.60 -27.86
C SER A 15 4.35 -5.97 -27.07
N ARG A 16 4.14 -6.33 -25.82
CA ARG A 16 4.93 -7.28 -25.02
C ARG A 16 4.09 -7.58 -23.81
N ALA A 17 3.60 -8.81 -23.73
CA ALA A 17 2.99 -9.33 -22.54
C ALA A 17 4.00 -9.17 -21.39
N LEU A 18 3.80 -8.16 -20.53
CA LEU A 18 4.47 -8.08 -19.24
C LEU A 18 3.82 -9.19 -18.40
N GLU A 19 4.45 -10.36 -18.42
CA GLU A 19 4.07 -11.46 -17.53
C GLU A 19 4.11 -10.94 -16.09
N LEU A 20 2.98 -11.08 -15.42
CA LEU A 20 2.87 -10.81 -13.99
C LEU A 20 3.77 -11.81 -13.27
N ARG A 21 4.94 -11.39 -12.77
CA ARG A 21 5.82 -12.23 -11.99
C ARG A 21 5.39 -12.23 -10.54
N ILE A 22 4.99 -13.39 -10.04
CA ILE A 22 4.65 -13.65 -8.64
C ILE A 22 5.84 -14.39 -8.03
N ASP A 23 6.94 -13.69 -7.81
CA ASP A 23 8.19 -14.31 -7.32
C ASP A 23 9.02 -13.44 -6.37
N VAL A 24 8.37 -12.45 -5.71
CA VAL A 24 9.08 -11.58 -4.76
C VAL A 24 8.77 -12.05 -3.33
N ASP A 25 9.45 -13.10 -2.91
CA ASP A 25 9.41 -13.55 -1.52
C ASP A 25 10.64 -13.04 -0.77
N LEU A 26 10.40 -12.15 0.20
CA LEU A 26 11.41 -11.75 1.17
C LEU A 26 11.44 -12.78 2.30
N ALA A 27 12.64 -13.16 2.74
CA ALA A 27 12.78 -14.05 3.88
C ALA A 27 12.10 -13.42 5.13
N PRO A 28 11.30 -14.19 5.88
CA PRO A 28 10.61 -13.68 7.07
C PRO A 28 11.51 -12.94 8.06
N ALA A 29 12.72 -13.45 8.29
CA ALA A 29 13.69 -12.83 9.16
C ALA A 29 14.21 -11.47 8.68
N GLU A 30 14.20 -11.22 7.37
CA GLU A 30 14.57 -9.92 6.80
C GLU A 30 13.49 -8.89 7.05
N ILE A 31 12.23 -9.30 6.89
CA ILE A 31 11.07 -8.44 7.19
C ILE A 31 11.09 -8.06 8.67
N GLU A 32 11.30 -9.00 9.57
CA GLU A 32 11.34 -8.72 11.02
C GLU A 32 12.48 -7.78 11.39
N ARG A 33 13.70 -8.00 10.87
CA ARG A 33 14.83 -7.09 11.10
C ARG A 33 14.55 -5.67 10.61
N GLU A 34 13.93 -5.53 9.45
CA GLU A 34 13.56 -4.22 8.91
C GLU A 34 12.52 -3.53 9.80
N LEU A 35 11.49 -4.26 10.24
CA LEU A 35 10.45 -3.72 11.12
C LEU A 35 11.00 -3.32 12.49
N ASP A 36 11.91 -4.10 13.07
CA ASP A 36 12.56 -3.78 14.34
C ASP A 36 13.43 -2.52 14.21
N ALA A 37 14.18 -2.39 13.12
CA ALA A 37 14.97 -1.20 12.84
C ALA A 37 14.09 0.05 12.69
N LEU A 38 12.97 -0.04 11.96
CA LEU A 38 12.01 1.04 11.82
C LEU A 38 11.35 1.40 13.16
N HIS A 39 10.97 0.41 13.97
CA HIS A 39 10.40 0.64 15.29
C HIS A 39 11.38 1.37 16.21
N GLY A 40 12.66 0.98 16.19
CA GLY A 40 13.72 1.66 16.94
C GLY A 40 13.88 3.13 16.52
N ARG A 41 13.70 3.45 15.23
CA ARG A 41 13.75 4.83 14.73
C ARG A 41 12.51 5.63 15.16
N ILE A 42 11.33 5.03 15.14
CA ILE A 42 10.09 5.68 15.61
C ILE A 42 10.21 6.07 17.09
N GLY A 43 10.88 5.27 17.91
CA GLY A 43 11.11 5.55 19.31
C GLY A 43 12.25 6.54 19.60
N ARG A 44 13.06 6.92 18.60
CA ARG A 44 14.27 7.75 18.81
C ARG A 44 13.98 9.24 18.64
N PRO A 45 14.07 10.05 19.69
CA PRO A 45 13.97 11.50 19.58
C PRO A 45 14.96 12.05 18.54
N GLY A 46 14.50 12.97 17.68
CA GLY A 46 15.31 13.56 16.61
C GLY A 46 15.34 12.76 15.29
N ASP A 47 14.86 11.51 15.24
CA ASP A 47 14.67 10.80 13.97
C ASP A 47 13.44 11.36 13.23
N ARG A 48 13.49 11.34 11.89
CA ARG A 48 12.37 11.79 11.04
C ARG A 48 11.11 10.96 11.22
N LEU A 49 11.21 9.74 11.74
CA LEU A 49 10.08 8.88 12.06
C LEU A 49 9.55 9.08 13.48
N HIS A 50 10.28 9.83 14.31
CA HIS A 50 9.81 10.17 15.65
C HIS A 50 8.66 11.18 15.58
N ALA A 51 7.74 11.12 16.54
CA ALA A 51 6.61 12.05 16.65
C ALA A 51 5.64 12.08 15.43
N MET A 52 5.61 11.04 14.61
CA MET A 52 4.58 10.91 13.58
C MET A 52 3.18 10.92 14.23
N PRO A 53 2.20 11.59 13.60
CA PRO A 53 0.82 11.57 14.07
C PRO A 53 0.31 10.13 14.18
N ALA A 54 -0.43 9.86 15.25
CA ALA A 54 -1.06 8.58 15.48
C ALA A 54 -2.53 8.67 15.07
N LEU A 55 -2.99 7.67 14.30
CA LEU A 55 -4.38 7.51 13.90
C LEU A 55 -4.95 6.23 14.51
N PRO A 56 -6.26 6.17 14.81
CA PRO A 56 -6.90 4.94 15.23
C PRO A 56 -6.78 3.86 14.14
N ALA A 57 -6.41 2.65 14.53
CA ALA A 57 -6.30 1.53 13.58
C ALA A 57 -7.61 0.79 13.33
N GLY A 58 -8.68 1.15 14.05
CA GLY A 58 -9.96 0.42 14.02
C GLY A 58 -9.91 -0.97 14.66
N ALA A 59 -8.76 -1.40 15.16
CA ALA A 59 -8.56 -2.70 15.83
C ALA A 59 -7.92 -2.48 17.21
N PRO A 60 -8.40 -3.16 18.26
CA PRO A 60 -7.84 -3.05 19.61
C PRO A 60 -6.35 -3.39 19.64
N GLY A 61 -5.57 -2.63 20.40
CA GLY A 61 -4.13 -2.85 20.57
C GLY A 61 -3.26 -2.40 19.40
N LEU A 62 -3.85 -1.98 18.28
CA LEU A 62 -3.11 -1.45 17.14
C LEU A 62 -3.21 0.07 17.05
N ARG A 63 -2.16 0.69 16.53
CA ARG A 63 -2.06 2.12 16.27
C ARG A 63 -1.46 2.32 14.89
N LEU A 64 -2.01 3.26 14.12
CA LEU A 64 -1.41 3.70 12.86
C LEU A 64 -0.51 4.90 13.12
N ARG A 65 0.66 4.92 12.48
CA ARG A 65 1.53 6.09 12.39
C ARG A 65 1.57 6.52 10.93
N TYR A 66 1.34 7.79 10.68
CA TYR A 66 1.25 8.33 9.34
C TYR A 66 2.34 9.36 9.08
N ARG A 67 2.90 9.31 7.87
CA ARG A 67 3.86 10.30 7.39
C ARG A 67 3.66 10.52 5.90
N GLU A 68 3.76 11.76 5.48
CA GLU A 68 3.88 12.13 4.08
C GLU A 68 5.30 12.65 3.82
N ALA A 69 5.94 12.17 2.77
CA ALA A 69 7.25 12.64 2.33
C ALA A 69 7.40 12.40 0.82
N ASP A 70 7.91 13.40 0.11
CA ASP A 70 8.21 13.34 -1.33
C ASP A 70 7.00 12.94 -2.20
N GLY A 71 5.78 13.26 -1.73
CA GLY A 71 4.52 12.89 -2.37
C GLY A 71 4.13 11.43 -2.17
N GLU A 72 4.78 10.72 -1.29
CA GLU A 72 4.45 9.34 -0.89
C GLU A 72 3.81 9.32 0.50
N TYR A 73 2.95 8.34 0.74
CA TYR A 73 2.27 8.16 2.02
C TYR A 73 2.76 6.89 2.70
N TYR A 74 3.27 7.04 3.91
CA TYR A 74 3.80 5.97 4.75
C TYR A 74 2.84 5.72 5.89
N VAL A 75 2.32 4.51 6.00
CA VAL A 75 1.44 4.10 7.09
C VAL A 75 2.05 2.91 7.80
N TYR A 76 2.49 3.13 9.03
CA TYR A 76 3.06 2.10 9.90
C TYR A 76 1.98 1.58 10.85
N VAL A 77 1.90 0.27 11.02
CA VAL A 77 0.99 -0.39 11.96
C VAL A 77 1.80 -0.82 13.17
N GLU A 78 1.56 -0.17 14.31
CA GLU A 78 2.22 -0.46 15.58
C GLU A 78 1.30 -1.34 16.43
N ASP A 79 1.82 -2.47 16.92
CA ASP A 79 1.22 -3.22 18.01
C ASP A 79 1.70 -2.62 19.32
N VAL A 80 0.81 -1.90 19.99
CA VAL A 80 1.12 -1.17 21.23
C VAL A 80 1.36 -2.13 22.39
N MET A 81 0.66 -3.27 22.39
CA MET A 81 0.77 -4.26 23.45
C MET A 81 2.09 -5.04 23.35
N GLN A 82 2.49 -5.38 22.13
CA GLN A 82 3.75 -6.10 21.87
C GLN A 82 4.95 -5.16 21.74
N ARG A 83 4.72 -3.83 21.74
CA ARG A 83 5.76 -2.80 21.56
C ARG A 83 6.63 -3.04 20.33
N ARG A 84 6.01 -3.30 19.19
CA ARG A 84 6.68 -3.56 17.92
C ARG A 84 5.87 -3.07 16.73
N LEU A 85 6.49 -2.96 15.56
CA LEU A 85 5.75 -2.79 14.33
C LEU A 85 5.20 -4.13 13.85
N ALA A 86 3.90 -4.16 13.59
CA ALA A 86 3.22 -5.26 12.90
C ALA A 86 3.58 -5.28 11.41
N GLY A 87 3.77 -4.10 10.81
CA GLY A 87 4.08 -3.92 9.41
C GLY A 87 3.90 -2.47 8.97
N TYR A 88 4.00 -2.26 7.66
CA TYR A 88 3.75 -0.95 7.06
C TYR A 88 3.23 -1.10 5.63
N THR A 89 2.64 -0.02 5.13
CA THR A 89 2.33 0.18 3.72
C THR A 89 2.89 1.53 3.28
N VAL A 90 3.58 1.55 2.15
CA VAL A 90 3.97 2.77 1.44
C VAL A 90 3.10 2.87 0.20
N PHE A 91 2.46 4.00 0.01
CA PHE A 91 1.75 4.34 -1.22
C PHE A 91 2.69 5.19 -2.07
N ASN A 92 3.48 4.51 -2.89
CA ASN A 92 4.55 5.13 -3.68
C ASN A 92 3.96 6.01 -4.78
N ARG A 93 4.61 7.12 -5.04
CA ARG A 93 4.37 7.96 -6.19
C ARG A 93 4.86 7.26 -7.46
N LEU A 94 4.14 7.43 -8.55
CA LEU A 94 4.51 6.91 -9.87
C LEU A 94 5.00 8.05 -10.76
N ILE A 95 6.26 8.01 -11.14
CA ILE A 95 6.91 9.08 -11.93
C ILE A 95 6.36 9.13 -13.36
N GLU A 96 5.90 7.98 -13.88
CA GLU A 96 5.37 7.85 -15.24
C GLU A 96 3.94 8.40 -15.41
N VAL A 97 3.31 8.78 -14.30
CA VAL A 97 1.94 9.29 -14.32
C VAL A 97 1.95 10.79 -14.62
N GLY A 98 1.10 11.20 -15.54
CA GLY A 98 0.98 12.62 -15.91
C GLY A 98 0.56 13.49 -14.72
N ARG A 99 1.00 14.77 -14.70
CA ARG A 99 0.82 15.73 -13.59
C ARG A 99 -0.62 15.84 -13.06
N ARG A 100 -1.64 15.63 -13.90
CA ARG A 100 -3.05 15.71 -13.49
C ARG A 100 -3.49 14.50 -12.67
N ALA A 101 -2.95 13.33 -12.94
CA ALA A 101 -3.28 12.09 -12.24
C ALA A 101 -2.35 11.82 -11.05
N ASP A 102 -1.14 12.39 -11.06
CA ASP A 102 -0.12 12.19 -10.03
C ASP A 102 -0.62 12.41 -8.59
N PRO A 103 -1.45 13.41 -8.25
CA PRO A 103 -1.95 13.54 -6.88
C PRO A 103 -2.79 12.35 -6.38
N TRP A 104 -3.41 11.62 -7.30
CA TRP A 104 -4.41 10.60 -7.00
C TRP A 104 -3.93 9.16 -7.19
N VAL A 105 -2.86 8.95 -7.96
CA VAL A 105 -2.40 7.61 -8.34
C VAL A 105 -1.21 7.18 -7.49
N ARG A 106 -1.30 6.01 -6.86
CA ARG A 106 -0.24 5.43 -6.03
C ARG A 106 -0.04 3.95 -6.32
N ALA A 107 1.21 3.49 -6.21
CA ALA A 107 1.55 2.07 -6.23
C ALA A 107 1.84 1.61 -4.79
N PRO A 108 0.94 0.85 -4.16
CA PRO A 108 1.15 0.42 -2.79
C PRO A 108 2.18 -0.70 -2.70
N HIS A 109 3.03 -0.62 -1.68
CA HIS A 109 3.95 -1.67 -1.27
C HIS A 109 3.76 -1.94 0.21
N SER A 110 3.56 -3.19 0.60
CA SER A 110 3.29 -3.56 2.00
C SER A 110 4.23 -4.64 2.47
N LYS A 111 4.71 -4.50 3.70
CA LYS A 111 5.43 -5.54 4.43
C LYS A 111 4.83 -5.71 5.81
N PHE A 112 4.53 -6.95 6.17
CA PHE A 112 4.00 -7.32 7.49
C PHE A 112 4.78 -8.50 8.03
N ALA A 113 5.12 -8.46 9.31
CA ALA A 113 5.73 -9.59 10.00
C ALA A 113 4.82 -10.83 9.91
N PRO A 114 5.39 -12.06 9.85
CA PRO A 114 4.62 -13.28 9.66
C PRO A 114 3.43 -13.45 10.62
N ALA A 115 3.60 -13.06 11.88
CA ALA A 115 2.55 -13.10 12.90
C ALA A 115 1.35 -12.19 12.61
N TYR A 116 1.50 -11.20 11.73
CA TYR A 116 0.45 -10.22 11.38
C TYR A 116 -0.07 -10.37 9.96
N GLN A 117 0.49 -11.28 9.18
CA GLN A 117 0.00 -11.60 7.84
C GLN A 117 -1.38 -12.27 7.90
N ARG A 118 -2.14 -12.18 6.81
CA ARG A 118 -3.49 -12.75 6.65
C ARG A 118 -4.53 -12.29 7.70
N ARG A 119 -4.21 -11.24 8.48
CA ARG A 119 -5.13 -10.62 9.45
C ARG A 119 -5.94 -9.45 8.86
N GLY A 120 -5.89 -9.24 7.56
CA GLY A 120 -6.62 -8.20 6.87
C GLY A 120 -6.02 -6.79 6.98
N LEU A 121 -4.86 -6.60 7.62
CA LEU A 121 -4.26 -5.29 7.87
C LEU A 121 -3.94 -4.54 6.57
N ALA A 122 -3.23 -5.18 5.63
CA ALA A 122 -2.95 -4.57 4.33
C ALA A 122 -4.24 -4.21 3.58
N ARG A 123 -5.24 -5.10 3.62
CA ARG A 123 -6.55 -4.84 3.00
C ARG A 123 -7.24 -3.62 3.61
N ALA A 124 -7.19 -3.47 4.92
CA ALA A 124 -7.77 -2.32 5.62
C ALA A 124 -7.09 -1.01 5.20
N LEU A 125 -5.75 -1.00 5.09
CA LEU A 125 -4.99 0.18 4.64
C LEU A 125 -5.27 0.54 3.18
N TYR A 126 -5.38 -0.46 2.29
CA TYR A 126 -5.71 -0.21 0.89
C TYR A 126 -7.14 0.34 0.74
N ARG A 127 -8.10 -0.20 1.50
CA ARG A 127 -9.46 0.36 1.52
C ARG A 127 -9.47 1.80 2.02
N TRP A 128 -8.78 2.07 3.12
CA TRP A 128 -8.65 3.43 3.64
C TRP A 128 -8.11 4.40 2.58
N ALA A 129 -7.11 4.00 1.81
CA ALA A 129 -6.55 4.81 0.74
C ALA A 129 -7.53 5.02 -0.43
N LEU A 130 -8.25 3.95 -0.83
CA LEU A 130 -9.28 4.00 -1.88
C LEU A 130 -10.48 4.86 -1.46
N ASP A 131 -10.94 4.71 -0.21
CA ASP A 131 -12.03 5.49 0.36
C ASP A 131 -11.63 6.99 0.50
N GLY A 132 -10.33 7.25 0.70
CA GLY A 132 -9.73 8.59 0.66
C GLY A 132 -9.57 9.19 -0.75
N GLY A 133 -9.99 8.48 -1.80
CA GLY A 133 -9.98 8.94 -3.19
C GLY A 133 -8.72 8.62 -3.96
N LEU A 134 -7.79 7.83 -3.40
CA LEU A 134 -6.61 7.38 -4.14
C LEU A 134 -6.99 6.29 -5.15
N CYS A 135 -6.37 6.35 -6.32
CA CYS A 135 -6.37 5.28 -7.30
C CYS A 135 -5.11 4.42 -7.08
N LEU A 136 -5.28 3.13 -6.78
CA LEU A 136 -4.17 2.24 -6.52
C LEU A 136 -3.83 1.39 -7.74
N LEU A 137 -2.56 1.39 -8.13
CA LEU A 137 -2.03 0.58 -9.22
C LEU A 137 -1.17 -0.56 -8.68
N SER A 138 -1.42 -1.75 -9.19
CA SER A 138 -0.58 -2.91 -8.91
C SER A 138 0.71 -2.84 -9.70
N GLY A 139 1.83 -3.14 -9.06
CA GLY A 139 3.10 -3.38 -9.76
C GLY A 139 3.06 -4.62 -10.65
N ALA A 140 3.98 -4.70 -11.62
CA ALA A 140 4.15 -5.88 -12.49
C ALA A 140 4.67 -7.11 -11.73
N ARG A 141 5.37 -6.88 -10.62
CA ARG A 141 5.85 -7.94 -9.73
C ARG A 141 5.03 -7.93 -8.46
N GLN A 142 4.50 -9.09 -8.09
CA GLN A 142 3.70 -9.26 -6.87
C GLN A 142 4.15 -10.53 -6.15
N SER A 143 4.16 -10.50 -4.82
CA SER A 143 4.17 -11.73 -4.05
C SER A 143 2.82 -12.44 -4.13
N ALA A 144 2.77 -13.72 -3.82
CA ALA A 144 1.51 -14.47 -3.74
C ALA A 144 0.50 -13.80 -2.78
N GLY A 145 0.99 -13.22 -1.67
CA GLY A 145 0.17 -12.47 -0.72
C GLY A 145 -0.39 -11.17 -1.29
N ALA A 146 0.42 -10.42 -2.05
CA ALA A 146 -0.03 -9.20 -2.71
C ALA A 146 -1.07 -9.51 -3.80
N HIS A 147 -0.86 -10.56 -4.59
CA HIS A 147 -1.83 -10.99 -5.59
C HIS A 147 -3.18 -11.37 -4.96
N ALA A 148 -3.17 -12.17 -3.90
CA ALA A 148 -4.37 -12.53 -3.16
C ALA A 148 -5.10 -11.29 -2.57
N LEU A 149 -4.34 -10.29 -2.09
CA LEU A 149 -4.89 -9.04 -1.61
C LEU A 149 -5.63 -8.27 -2.70
N TRP A 150 -5.05 -8.14 -3.90
CA TRP A 150 -5.70 -7.49 -5.04
C TRP A 150 -6.97 -8.20 -5.47
N LEU A 151 -6.97 -9.54 -5.52
CA LEU A 151 -8.17 -10.33 -5.81
C LEU A 151 -9.26 -10.12 -4.75
N ALA A 152 -8.89 -9.99 -3.47
CA ALA A 152 -9.85 -9.76 -2.40
C ALA A 152 -10.44 -8.34 -2.37
N LEU A 153 -9.76 -7.36 -2.98
CA LEU A 153 -10.24 -5.98 -3.10
C LEU A 153 -11.18 -5.79 -4.29
N ALA A 154 -10.94 -6.51 -5.38
CA ALA A 154 -11.66 -6.35 -6.64
C ALA A 154 -13.20 -6.39 -6.53
N PRO A 155 -13.83 -7.34 -5.80
CA PRO A 155 -15.28 -7.42 -5.69
C PRO A 155 -15.92 -6.29 -4.89
N THR A 156 -15.14 -5.62 -4.04
CA THR A 156 -15.67 -4.63 -3.08
C THR A 156 -15.44 -3.19 -3.50
N THR A 157 -14.75 -2.98 -4.63
CA THR A 157 -14.37 -1.65 -5.08
C THR A 157 -14.64 -1.54 -6.59
N PRO A 158 -15.65 -0.77 -7.03
CA PRO A 158 -16.00 -0.65 -8.46
C PRO A 158 -14.82 -0.21 -9.34
N TRP A 159 -13.88 0.52 -8.76
CA TRP A 159 -12.70 1.08 -9.42
C TRP A 159 -11.54 0.08 -9.58
N ALA A 160 -11.43 -0.92 -8.73
CA ALA A 160 -10.38 -1.96 -8.84
C ALA A 160 -10.56 -2.83 -10.09
N MET A 161 -11.79 -3.05 -10.54
CA MET A 161 -12.07 -3.79 -11.77
C MET A 161 -11.59 -3.07 -13.03
N SER A 162 -11.54 -1.74 -13.05
CA SER A 162 -11.13 -0.96 -14.22
C SER A 162 -9.63 -1.12 -14.54
N ILE A 163 -8.80 -1.36 -13.54
CA ILE A 163 -7.36 -1.53 -13.69
C ILE A 163 -7.00 -2.97 -14.12
N CYS A 164 -7.75 -3.96 -13.66
CA CYS A 164 -7.57 -5.35 -14.08
C CYS A 164 -8.15 -5.64 -15.49
N ALA A 165 -9.19 -4.94 -15.92
CA ALA A 165 -9.84 -5.15 -17.22
C ALA A 165 -9.07 -4.55 -18.41
N ALA A 166 -8.15 -3.60 -18.17
CA ALA A 166 -7.31 -3.04 -19.23
C ALA A 166 -6.16 -3.97 -19.69
N ARG A 167 -6.14 -5.22 -19.20
CA ARG A 167 -5.11 -6.22 -19.50
C ARG A 167 -5.66 -7.50 -20.18
N ARG A 168 -6.74 -7.37 -20.95
CA ARG A 168 -7.15 -8.43 -21.90
C ARG A 168 -6.80 -8.02 -23.32
#